data_9e3e1854a8902ed25c381014950bca22
#
_entry.id   9e3e1854a8902ed25c381014950bca22
#
_cell.length_a   1.000
_cell.length_b   1.000
_cell.length_c   1.000
_cell.angle_alpha   90.00
_cell.angle_beta   90.00
_cell.angle_gamma   90.00
#
_symmetry.space_group_name_H-M   'P 1'
#
loop_
_entity.id
_entity.type
_entity.pdbx_description
1 polymer ?
#
loop_
_entity_poly.entity_id
_entity_poly.type
_entity_poly.pdbx_seq_one_letter_code
_entity_poly.pdbx_strand_id
1 'polypeptide(L)'
;MAIVRRVYSAFEQGDFWVPEYFDPNVRVIWLDVLGVKTETVGLQAMSDVMRSWLQAFDLLTLTAERLIDAGDQVVVSAAWHGRGKASGADTELRFGHVWSLRDGRVTGMIAYRELRQALEAAGLSE
;
A
#
# COMPACT_ATOMS: atom_id res chain seq x y z
N MET A 1 12.75 6.18 -3.02
CA MET A 1 12.23 6.97 -1.90
C MET A 1 11.29 8.10 -2.36
N ALA A 2 11.73 8.97 -3.26
CA ALA A 2 10.90 10.09 -3.71
C ALA A 2 9.59 9.65 -4.37
N ILE A 3 9.62 8.59 -5.16
CA ILE A 3 8.42 8.05 -5.83
C ILE A 3 7.42 7.53 -4.80
N VAL A 4 7.90 6.80 -3.79
CA VAL A 4 7.03 6.26 -2.73
C VAL A 4 6.37 7.41 -1.96
N ARG A 5 7.10 8.49 -1.68
CA ARG A 5 6.52 9.68 -1.04
C ARG A 5 5.41 10.31 -1.87
N ARG A 6 5.58 10.37 -3.19
CA ARG A 6 4.56 10.91 -4.10
C ARG A 6 3.31 10.05 -4.13
N VAL A 7 3.49 8.72 -4.12
CA VAL A 7 2.37 7.78 -4.07
C VAL A 7 1.55 8.00 -2.80
N TYR A 8 2.19 8.07 -1.64
CA TYR A 8 1.47 8.31 -0.39
C TYR A 8 0.87 9.70 -0.30
N SER A 9 1.49 10.71 -0.90
CA SER A 9 0.88 12.05 -0.95
C SER A 9 -0.47 12.03 -1.66
N ALA A 10 -0.58 11.26 -2.75
CA ALA A 10 -1.85 11.06 -3.43
C ALA A 10 -2.84 10.26 -2.59
N PHE A 11 -2.37 9.19 -1.94
CA PHE A 11 -3.21 8.34 -1.10
C PHE A 11 -3.78 9.10 0.10
N GLU A 12 -3.03 10.01 0.68
CA GLU A 12 -3.51 10.86 1.79
C GLU A 12 -4.68 11.75 1.37
N GLN A 13 -4.75 12.09 0.08
CA GLN A 13 -5.83 12.90 -0.47
C GLN A 13 -6.98 12.05 -1.01
N GLY A 14 -6.90 10.73 -0.85
CA GLY A 14 -7.91 9.82 -1.36
C GLY A 14 -7.76 9.47 -2.84
N ASP A 15 -6.67 9.90 -3.47
CA ASP A 15 -6.36 9.55 -4.86
C ASP A 15 -5.52 8.27 -4.89
N PHE A 16 -6.15 7.15 -5.19
CA PHE A 16 -5.51 5.85 -5.24
C PHE A 16 -5.11 5.41 -6.64
N TRP A 17 -5.32 6.26 -7.65
CA TRP A 17 -4.97 5.92 -9.02
C TRP A 17 -3.88 6.83 -9.55
N VAL A 18 -2.64 6.37 -9.46
CA VAL A 18 -1.43 7.09 -9.91
C VAL A 18 -0.55 6.15 -10.75
N PRO A 19 -1.07 5.66 -11.90
CA PRO A 19 -0.41 4.63 -12.69
C PRO A 19 0.97 5.03 -13.22
N GLU A 20 1.24 6.32 -13.34
CA GLU A 20 2.52 6.83 -13.85
C GLU A 20 3.73 6.44 -12.99
N TYR A 21 3.51 6.08 -11.72
CA TYR A 21 4.58 5.67 -10.80
C TYR A 21 4.82 4.17 -10.79
N PHE A 22 3.97 3.40 -11.49
CA PHE A 22 3.99 1.94 -11.43
C PHE A 22 4.45 1.32 -12.74
N ASP A 23 5.18 0.21 -12.64
CA ASP A 23 5.49 -0.63 -13.79
C ASP A 23 4.19 -1.26 -14.31
N PRO A 24 4.00 -1.39 -15.65
CA PRO A 24 2.79 -2.03 -16.19
C PRO A 24 2.53 -3.44 -15.69
N ASN A 25 3.58 -4.16 -15.27
CA ASN A 25 3.49 -5.52 -14.74
C ASN A 25 3.61 -5.57 -13.21
N VAL A 26 3.31 -4.47 -12.53
CA VAL A 26 3.44 -4.37 -11.07
C VAL A 26 2.73 -5.51 -10.36
N ARG A 27 3.41 -6.11 -9.38
CA ARG A 27 2.87 -7.18 -8.57
C ARG A 27 2.58 -6.66 -7.18
N VAL A 28 1.32 -6.80 -6.76
CA VAL A 28 0.88 -6.32 -5.46
C VAL A 28 0.27 -7.46 -4.66
N ILE A 29 0.70 -7.60 -3.41
CA ILE A 29 0.20 -8.61 -2.50
C ILE A 29 -0.31 -7.90 -1.24
N TRP A 30 -1.58 -8.14 -0.90
CA TRP A 30 -2.17 -7.66 0.34
C TRP A 30 -2.44 -8.84 1.25
N LEU A 31 -2.03 -8.72 2.54
CA LEU A 31 -2.32 -9.67 3.59
C LEU A 31 -3.29 -8.99 4.55
N ASP A 32 -4.54 -9.44 4.57
CA ASP A 32 -5.55 -8.83 5.44
C ASP A 32 -5.41 -9.28 6.90
N VAL A 33 -6.26 -8.72 7.76
CA VAL A 33 -6.22 -9.02 9.20
C VAL A 33 -6.59 -10.47 9.52
N LEU A 34 -7.22 -11.17 8.59
CA LEU A 34 -7.59 -12.57 8.73
C LEU A 34 -6.55 -13.50 8.12
N GLY A 35 -5.47 -12.94 7.55
CA GLY A 35 -4.43 -13.71 6.90
C GLY A 35 -4.77 -14.14 5.48
N VAL A 36 -5.86 -13.64 4.91
CA VAL A 36 -6.21 -13.90 3.53
C VAL A 36 -5.31 -13.08 2.61
N LYS A 37 -4.73 -13.76 1.64
CA LYS A 37 -3.81 -13.15 0.67
C LYS A 37 -4.55 -12.77 -0.59
N THR A 38 -4.42 -11.50 -1.01
CA THR A 38 -4.88 -11.03 -2.30
C THR A 38 -3.66 -10.64 -3.12
N GLU A 39 -3.51 -11.24 -4.29
CA GLU A 39 -2.38 -10.98 -5.18
C GLU A 39 -2.89 -10.51 -6.54
N THR A 40 -2.29 -9.43 -7.06
CA THR A 40 -2.58 -8.93 -8.40
C THR A 40 -1.29 -8.75 -9.19
N VAL A 41 -1.39 -8.93 -10.51
CA VAL A 41 -0.31 -8.66 -11.46
C VAL A 41 -0.87 -7.73 -12.53
N GLY A 42 -0.20 -6.61 -12.75
CA GLY A 42 -0.59 -5.62 -13.75
C GLY A 42 -1.47 -4.52 -13.19
N LEU A 43 -1.54 -3.41 -13.94
CA LEU A 43 -2.23 -2.19 -13.52
C LEU A 43 -3.75 -2.39 -13.44
N GLN A 44 -4.33 -3.15 -14.37
CA GLN A 44 -5.78 -3.34 -14.38
C GLN A 44 -6.27 -4.09 -13.15
N ALA A 45 -5.60 -5.19 -12.80
CA ALA A 45 -5.96 -5.98 -11.62
C ALA A 45 -5.79 -5.17 -10.33
N MET A 46 -4.71 -4.38 -10.23
CA MET A 46 -4.48 -3.48 -9.10
C MET A 46 -5.60 -2.45 -8.98
N SER A 47 -5.98 -1.85 -10.11
CA SER A 47 -7.05 -0.86 -10.17
C SER A 47 -8.40 -1.45 -9.71
N ASP A 48 -8.69 -2.68 -10.13
CA ASP A 48 -9.96 -3.34 -9.78
C ASP A 48 -10.08 -3.55 -8.26
N VAL A 49 -9.00 -3.95 -7.60
CA VAL A 49 -8.99 -4.12 -6.14
C VAL A 49 -9.16 -2.76 -5.45
N MET A 50 -8.43 -1.74 -5.87
CA MET A 50 -8.55 -0.40 -5.28
C MET A 50 -9.95 0.18 -5.47
N ARG A 51 -10.55 -0.05 -6.63
CA ARG A 51 -11.93 0.39 -6.89
C ARG A 51 -12.92 -0.28 -5.96
N SER A 52 -12.73 -1.56 -5.65
CA SER A 52 -13.61 -2.27 -4.71
C SER A 52 -13.55 -1.66 -3.31
N TRP A 53 -12.38 -1.21 -2.87
CA TRP A 53 -12.25 -0.50 -1.59
C TRP A 53 -12.99 0.84 -1.61
N LEU A 54 -12.84 1.61 -2.69
CA LEU A 54 -13.50 2.91 -2.81
C LEU A 54 -15.02 2.78 -2.86
N GLN A 55 -15.54 1.65 -3.33
CA GLN A 55 -16.97 1.38 -3.31
C GLN A 55 -17.47 1.01 -1.92
N ALA A 56 -16.63 0.44 -1.07
CA ALA A 56 -17.00 -0.02 0.26
C ALA A 56 -16.89 1.08 1.32
N PHE A 57 -16.15 2.15 1.07
CA PHE A 57 -15.87 3.21 2.05
C PHE A 57 -16.26 4.59 1.51
N ASP A 58 -16.91 5.40 2.35
CA ASP A 58 -17.20 6.80 2.04
C ASP A 58 -15.95 7.65 2.13
N LEU A 59 -15.06 7.30 3.08
CA LEU A 59 -13.78 7.96 3.27
C LEU A 59 -12.72 6.88 3.36
N LEU A 60 -11.66 7.05 2.59
CA LEU A 60 -10.52 6.14 2.62
C LEU A 60 -9.24 6.94 2.38
N THR A 61 -8.32 6.88 3.32
CA THR A 61 -7.00 7.48 3.19
C THR A 61 -5.94 6.51 3.66
N LEU A 62 -4.73 6.67 3.12
CA LEU A 62 -3.58 5.87 3.50
C LEU A 62 -2.40 6.82 3.70
N THR A 63 -1.88 6.86 4.92
CA THR A 63 -0.84 7.80 5.33
C THR A 63 0.44 7.06 5.65
N ALA A 64 1.57 7.57 5.15
CA ALA A 64 2.88 7.06 5.53
C ALA A 64 3.31 7.74 6.82
N GLU A 65 3.42 6.97 7.90
CA GLU A 65 3.89 7.47 9.18
C GLU A 65 5.41 7.44 9.28
N ARG A 66 6.04 6.46 8.64
CA ARG A 66 7.48 6.29 8.65
C ARG A 66 7.93 5.62 7.37
N LEU A 67 8.98 6.17 6.73
CA LEU A 67 9.60 5.59 5.54
C LEU A 67 11.04 5.23 5.86
N ILE A 68 11.43 4.01 5.52
CA ILE A 68 12.76 3.47 5.78
C ILE A 68 13.37 3.03 4.45
N ASP A 69 14.50 3.63 4.09
CA ASP A 69 15.24 3.29 2.87
C ASP A 69 15.98 1.96 3.08
N ALA A 70 15.76 1.00 2.20
CA ALA A 70 16.40 -0.32 2.22
C ALA A 70 17.02 -0.64 0.85
N GLY A 71 17.62 0.35 0.19
CA GLY A 71 18.23 0.19 -1.13
C GLY A 71 17.19 0.31 -2.24
N ASP A 72 17.01 -0.77 -3.01
CA ASP A 72 15.96 -0.84 -4.05
C ASP A 72 14.58 -1.13 -3.47
N GLN A 73 14.45 -1.20 -2.15
CA GLN A 73 13.18 -1.33 -1.46
C GLN A 73 12.98 -0.18 -0.49
N VAL A 74 11.73 0.14 -0.20
CA VAL A 74 11.35 1.11 0.84
C VAL A 74 10.34 0.43 1.74
N VAL A 75 10.61 0.44 3.05
CA VAL A 75 9.68 -0.07 4.05
C VAL A 75 8.90 1.11 4.62
N VAL A 76 7.58 0.97 4.69
CA VAL A 76 6.71 2.04 5.16
C VAL A 76 5.80 1.53 6.27
N SER A 77 5.76 2.28 7.37
CA SER A 77 4.71 2.13 8.36
C SER A 77 3.53 2.97 7.89
N ALA A 78 2.44 2.31 7.51
CA ALA A 78 1.28 2.96 6.90
C ALA A 78 0.06 2.86 7.79
N ALA A 79 -0.68 3.96 7.90
CA ALA A 79 -1.96 4.03 8.60
C ALA A 79 -3.09 4.12 7.58
N TRP A 80 -4.00 3.17 7.62
CA TRP A 80 -5.19 3.12 6.79
C TRP A 80 -6.37 3.59 7.61
N HIS A 81 -7.08 4.60 7.11
CA HIS A 81 -8.22 5.16 7.78
C HIS A 81 -9.42 5.14 6.83
N GLY A 82 -10.49 4.49 7.23
CA GLY A 82 -11.69 4.35 6.41
C GLY A 82 -12.97 4.50 7.20
N ARG A 83 -14.03 4.91 6.49
CA ARG A 83 -15.40 4.92 7.02
C ARG A 83 -16.27 4.08 6.10
N GLY A 84 -16.85 3.01 6.61
CA GLY A 84 -17.71 2.13 5.84
C GLY A 84 -19.02 2.80 5.44
N LYS A 85 -19.43 2.63 4.17
CA LYS A 85 -20.67 3.20 3.67
C LYS A 85 -21.90 2.63 4.38
N ALA A 86 -21.90 1.32 4.59
CA ALA A 86 -23.03 0.62 5.18
C ALA A 86 -23.16 0.86 6.69
N SER A 87 -22.03 0.84 7.40
CA SER A 87 -22.03 0.91 8.87
C SER A 87 -21.82 2.32 9.42
N GLY A 88 -21.20 3.22 8.64
CA GLY A 88 -20.75 4.51 9.11
C GLY A 88 -19.61 4.44 10.14
N ALA A 89 -19.08 3.25 10.39
CA ALA A 89 -18.05 3.05 11.39
C ALA A 89 -16.69 3.48 10.87
N ASP A 90 -15.94 4.21 11.71
CA ASP A 90 -14.55 4.56 11.42
C ASP A 90 -13.66 3.38 11.76
N THR A 91 -12.71 3.10 10.86
CA THR A 91 -11.71 2.05 11.02
C THR A 91 -10.34 2.64 10.83
N GLU A 92 -9.42 2.33 11.74
CA GLU A 92 -8.01 2.69 11.59
C GLU A 92 -7.18 1.43 11.75
N LEU A 93 -6.35 1.14 10.74
CA LEU A 93 -5.47 -0.02 10.71
C LEU A 93 -4.06 0.42 10.36
N ARG A 94 -3.08 -0.28 10.91
CA ARG A 94 -1.67 -0.04 10.58
C ARG A 94 -1.08 -1.27 9.92
N PHE A 95 -0.28 -1.01 8.89
CA PHE A 95 0.37 -2.04 8.09
C PHE A 95 1.85 -1.72 7.92
N GLY A 96 2.64 -2.73 7.62
CA GLY A 96 3.98 -2.55 7.09
C GLY A 96 3.98 -2.82 5.60
N HIS A 97 4.35 -1.84 4.79
CA HIS A 97 4.43 -2.00 3.34
C HIS A 97 5.89 -2.11 2.90
N VAL A 98 6.18 -3.07 2.03
CA VAL A 98 7.47 -3.15 1.36
C VAL A 98 7.26 -2.82 -0.11
N TRP A 99 7.85 -1.72 -0.55
CA TRP A 99 7.79 -1.25 -1.93
C TRP A 99 9.09 -1.63 -2.63
N SER A 100 8.97 -2.29 -3.78
CA SER A 100 10.13 -2.62 -4.63
C SER A 100 10.17 -1.66 -5.80
N LEU A 101 11.35 -1.12 -6.08
CA LEU A 101 11.56 -0.11 -7.10
C LEU A 101 12.61 -0.57 -8.11
N ARG A 102 12.40 -0.24 -9.38
CA ARG A 102 13.37 -0.48 -10.45
C ARG A 102 13.17 0.56 -11.54
N ASP A 103 14.26 1.16 -11.99
CA ASP A 103 14.27 2.14 -13.07
C ASP A 103 13.28 3.29 -12.84
N GLY A 104 13.17 3.75 -11.59
CA GLY A 104 12.31 4.86 -11.23
C GLY A 104 10.82 4.56 -11.16
N ARG A 105 10.44 3.28 -11.10
CA ARG A 105 9.04 2.85 -11.00
C ARG A 105 8.86 1.80 -9.92
N VAL A 106 7.64 1.71 -9.40
CA VAL A 106 7.25 0.65 -8.47
C VAL A 106 7.01 -0.63 -9.27
N THR A 107 7.77 -1.67 -8.98
CA THR A 107 7.63 -2.99 -9.61
C THR A 107 6.82 -3.96 -8.77
N GLY A 108 6.72 -3.70 -7.46
CA GLY A 108 5.96 -4.53 -6.56
C GLY A 108 5.72 -3.86 -5.22
N MET A 109 4.72 -4.34 -4.52
CA MET A 109 4.42 -3.94 -3.15
C MET A 109 3.82 -5.11 -2.42
N ILE A 110 4.24 -5.32 -1.17
CA ILE A 110 3.64 -6.31 -0.29
C ILE A 110 3.19 -5.59 0.98
N ALA A 111 1.91 -5.72 1.30
CA ALA A 111 1.34 -5.17 2.51
C ALA A 111 1.31 -6.26 3.58
N TYR A 112 2.17 -6.12 4.59
CA TYR A 112 2.19 -6.98 5.75
C TYR A 112 1.30 -6.42 6.85
N ARG A 113 0.80 -7.28 7.71
CA ARG A 113 -0.08 -6.86 8.81
C ARG A 113 0.64 -6.02 9.86
N GLU A 114 1.95 -6.23 10.02
CA GLU A 114 2.75 -5.54 11.03
C GLU A 114 4.05 -5.00 10.42
N LEU A 115 4.50 -3.87 10.93
CA LEU A 115 5.76 -3.27 10.49
C LEU A 115 6.94 -4.23 10.69
N ARG A 116 6.96 -4.98 11.79
CA ARG A 116 8.03 -5.94 12.07
C ARG A 116 8.19 -6.96 10.95
N GLN A 117 7.08 -7.48 10.42
CA GLN A 117 7.10 -8.44 9.31
C GLN A 117 7.70 -7.82 8.05
N ALA A 118 7.34 -6.57 7.75
CA ALA A 118 7.88 -5.85 6.61
C ALA A 118 9.38 -5.62 6.75
N LEU A 119 9.84 -5.23 7.93
CA LEU A 119 11.26 -5.04 8.20
C LEU A 119 12.05 -6.33 8.01
N GLU A 120 11.57 -7.44 8.56
CA GLU A 120 12.21 -8.75 8.40
C GLU A 120 12.28 -9.16 6.93
N ALA A 121 11.21 -8.95 6.18
CA ALA A 121 11.16 -9.28 4.75
C ALA A 121 12.17 -8.48 3.93
N ALA A 122 12.46 -7.24 4.33
CA ALA A 122 13.44 -6.39 3.67
C ALA A 122 14.87 -6.58 4.19
N GLY A 123 15.07 -7.53 5.11
CA GLY A 123 16.39 -7.81 5.68
C GLY A 123 16.83 -6.81 6.74
N LEU A 124 15.89 -6.07 7.33
CA LEU A 124 16.16 -5.07 8.35
C LEU A 124 15.73 -5.58 9.72
N SER A 125 16.29 -4.97 10.76
CA SER A 125 15.85 -5.21 12.14
C SER A 125 15.45 -3.89 12.79
N GLU A 126 14.57 -3.98 13.75
CA GLU A 126 14.19 -2.81 14.55
C GLU A 126 15.31 -2.32 15.46
#